data_1d6419adbf3c4ed14ea55e669e1a4262
#
_entry.id   1d6419adbf3c4ed14ea55e669e1a4262
#
_cell.length_a   1.000
_cell.length_b   1.000
_cell.length_c   1.000
_cell.angle_alpha   90.00
_cell.angle_beta   90.00
_cell.angle_gamma   90.00
#
_symmetry.space_group_name_H-M   'P 1'
#
loop_
_entity.id
_entity.type
_entity.pdbx_description
1 polymer ?
#
loop_
_entity_poly.entity_id
_entity_poly.type
_entity_poly.pdbx_seq_one_letter_code
_entity_poly.pdbx_strand_id
1 'polypeptide(L)'
;MSDDRTWMLRALRLATLSLGRTWPNPGVGAVVVKDGRLLGQGRHAVYGQAHAEVNALGHCRAQGLDPAGATVYVTLAPCTRHGKQPPCVAALVAALGDPNQDEAADLLAAAGIAYEEGCLEELATRLHGGFLSRVAVGRPRFTGKWAMTLDGSLATGELDSAWISSLPALASSRRRRRVFDGIVSGSGTAFHDDPSLLSAQVGERTPVRIVLSSRAELKDGSMLVATRAKAPVLVVHGAQAPADNLAALRSHAIELLAVADPHDPLQVAQALGQYGFNELLVEGGAHIHGAFLRAGLYDRLELYTGFATLGGGLPVCSGLGVATIAEGQRWEAEGPPRLLGETVALRLRRPRPVGAADQEPVVVIG
;
A
#
# COMPACT_ATOMS: atom_id res chain seq x y z
N MET A 1 20.54 -20.80 11.28
CA MET A 1 19.34 -20.06 11.76
C MET A 1 19.59 -18.58 12.11
N SER A 2 20.72 -18.17 12.74
CA SER A 2 20.97 -16.73 12.99
C SER A 2 21.32 -15.95 11.71
N ASP A 3 21.99 -16.57 10.78
CA ASP A 3 22.39 -15.93 9.51
C ASP A 3 21.22 -15.72 8.56
N ASP A 4 20.29 -16.69 8.42
CA ASP A 4 19.14 -16.61 7.52
C ASP A 4 18.22 -15.41 7.86
N ARG A 5 17.97 -15.21 9.17
CA ARG A 5 17.20 -14.03 9.63
C ARG A 5 17.86 -12.71 9.24
N THR A 6 19.19 -12.63 9.31
CA THR A 6 19.95 -11.44 8.94
C THR A 6 19.81 -11.12 7.45
N TRP A 7 19.96 -12.14 6.61
CA TRP A 7 19.86 -12.00 5.16
C TRP A 7 18.43 -11.71 4.71
N MET A 8 17.43 -12.38 5.30
CA MET A 8 16.02 -12.09 5.02
C MET A 8 15.62 -10.68 5.48
N LEU A 9 16.10 -10.20 6.63
CA LEU A 9 15.90 -8.80 7.04
C LEU A 9 16.49 -7.80 6.04
N ARG A 10 17.64 -8.13 5.44
CA ARG A 10 18.23 -7.32 4.37
C ARG A 10 17.37 -7.32 3.11
N ALA A 11 16.85 -8.47 2.68
CA ALA A 11 15.91 -8.57 1.56
C ALA A 11 14.63 -7.76 1.83
N LEU A 12 14.05 -7.87 3.02
CA LEU A 12 12.87 -7.08 3.45
C LEU A 12 13.15 -5.56 3.42
N ARG A 13 14.32 -5.12 3.85
CA ARG A 13 14.72 -3.70 3.74
C ARG A 13 14.78 -3.23 2.30
N LEU A 14 15.32 -4.05 1.39
CA LEU A 14 15.33 -3.73 -0.04
C LEU A 14 13.90 -3.63 -0.60
N ALA A 15 13.02 -4.55 -0.23
CA ALA A 15 11.62 -4.54 -0.63
C ALA A 15 10.88 -3.26 -0.18
N THR A 16 11.15 -2.75 1.04
CA THR A 16 10.54 -1.49 1.52
C THR A 16 10.86 -0.28 0.65
N LEU A 17 12.00 -0.27 -0.03
CA LEU A 17 12.38 0.81 -0.95
C LEU A 17 11.57 0.82 -2.24
N SER A 18 10.79 -0.23 -2.49
CA SER A 18 9.94 -0.38 -3.68
C SER A 18 8.48 -0.01 -3.43
N LEU A 19 8.09 0.22 -2.18
CA LEU A 19 6.70 0.58 -1.83
C LEU A 19 6.21 1.81 -2.61
N GLY A 20 4.99 1.75 -3.13
CA GLY A 20 4.37 2.77 -3.95
C GLY A 20 4.97 2.91 -5.37
N ARG A 21 5.90 2.04 -5.81
CA ARG A 21 6.60 2.14 -7.10
C ARG A 21 6.32 1.00 -8.07
N THR A 22 5.81 -0.10 -7.60
CA THR A 22 5.76 -1.37 -8.36
C THR A 22 4.34 -1.83 -8.68
N TRP A 23 3.30 -1.20 -8.13
CA TRP A 23 1.94 -1.64 -8.38
C TRP A 23 1.62 -1.77 -9.90
N PRO A 24 0.81 -2.74 -10.32
CA PRO A 24 0.08 -3.72 -9.52
C PRO A 24 0.94 -4.84 -8.91
N ASN A 25 2.24 -4.90 -9.18
CA ASN A 25 3.17 -5.86 -8.58
C ASN A 25 3.53 -5.49 -7.14
N PRO A 26 3.86 -6.45 -6.27
CA PRO A 26 4.41 -6.17 -4.96
C PRO A 26 5.84 -5.65 -5.04
N GLY A 27 6.28 -4.93 -4.01
CA GLY A 27 7.67 -4.56 -3.85
C GLY A 27 8.47 -5.71 -3.27
N VAL A 28 9.29 -6.41 -4.06
CA VAL A 28 10.09 -7.57 -3.67
C VAL A 28 11.55 -7.17 -3.50
N GLY A 29 12.26 -7.81 -2.57
CA GLY A 29 13.70 -7.73 -2.38
C GLY A 29 14.34 -9.10 -2.37
N ALA A 30 15.56 -9.20 -2.88
CA ALA A 30 16.34 -10.44 -2.92
C ALA A 30 17.82 -10.17 -2.57
N VAL A 31 18.46 -11.13 -1.92
CA VAL A 31 19.90 -11.16 -1.68
C VAL A 31 20.47 -12.52 -2.01
N VAL A 32 21.68 -12.55 -2.59
CA VAL A 32 22.43 -13.74 -2.95
C VAL A 32 23.62 -13.86 -2.01
N VAL A 33 23.74 -14.99 -1.32
CA VAL A 33 24.73 -15.22 -0.26
C VAL A 33 25.46 -16.55 -0.52
N LYS A 34 26.78 -16.56 -0.42
CA LYS A 34 27.59 -17.78 -0.49
C LYS A 34 28.66 -17.74 0.59
N ASP A 35 28.82 -18.82 1.33
CA ASP A 35 29.80 -18.95 2.41
C ASP A 35 29.75 -17.80 3.43
N GLY A 36 28.52 -17.38 3.80
CA GLY A 36 28.28 -16.26 4.72
C GLY A 36 28.62 -14.88 4.16
N ARG A 37 28.89 -14.75 2.85
CA ARG A 37 29.22 -13.49 2.18
C ARG A 37 28.11 -13.07 1.22
N LEU A 38 27.77 -11.78 1.25
CA LEU A 38 26.87 -11.19 0.26
C LEU A 38 27.56 -11.14 -1.11
N LEU A 39 27.02 -11.85 -2.09
CA LEU A 39 27.46 -11.78 -3.49
C LEU A 39 26.67 -10.75 -4.29
N GLY A 40 25.36 -10.66 -4.05
CA GLY A 40 24.50 -9.75 -4.79
C GLY A 40 23.24 -9.39 -4.03
N GLN A 41 22.61 -8.30 -4.45
CA GLN A 41 21.35 -7.85 -3.90
C GLN A 41 20.54 -7.11 -4.96
N GLY A 42 19.23 -7.22 -4.88
CA GLY A 42 18.32 -6.60 -5.84
C GLY A 42 16.96 -6.30 -5.23
N ARG A 43 16.19 -5.48 -5.91
CA ARG A 43 14.78 -5.24 -5.61
C ARG A 43 14.01 -5.04 -6.90
N HIS A 44 12.72 -5.34 -6.88
CA HIS A 44 11.82 -4.90 -7.94
C HIS A 44 11.63 -3.39 -7.80
N ALA A 45 12.27 -2.61 -8.64
CA ALA A 45 12.36 -1.15 -8.45
C ALA A 45 11.16 -0.40 -9.03
N VAL A 46 10.68 -0.83 -10.21
CA VAL A 46 9.60 -0.17 -10.96
C VAL A 46 8.83 -1.23 -11.74
N TYR A 47 7.51 -1.06 -11.83
CA TYR A 47 6.64 -1.94 -12.61
C TYR A 47 7.10 -2.12 -14.05
N GLY A 48 7.10 -3.37 -14.53
CA GLY A 48 7.52 -3.74 -15.89
C GLY A 48 9.03 -3.89 -16.08
N GLN A 49 9.84 -3.57 -15.08
CA GLN A 49 11.28 -3.83 -15.07
C GLN A 49 11.61 -5.18 -14.41
N ALA A 50 12.90 -5.54 -14.40
CA ALA A 50 13.40 -6.77 -13.82
C ALA A 50 12.95 -6.95 -12.35
N HIS A 51 12.63 -8.18 -11.98
CA HIS A 51 12.27 -8.56 -10.62
C HIS A 51 13.50 -8.58 -9.71
N ALA A 52 13.28 -8.72 -8.40
CA ALA A 52 14.32 -8.62 -7.38
C ALA A 52 15.42 -9.67 -7.57
N GLU A 53 15.05 -10.91 -7.89
CA GLU A 53 15.92 -12.05 -8.09
C GLU A 53 16.86 -11.80 -9.28
N VAL A 54 16.30 -11.37 -10.42
CA VAL A 54 17.07 -11.06 -11.63
C VAL A 54 18.04 -9.91 -11.37
N ASN A 55 17.61 -8.87 -10.63
CA ASN A 55 18.46 -7.76 -10.25
C ASN A 55 19.58 -8.20 -9.28
N ALA A 56 19.29 -9.10 -8.34
CA ALA A 56 20.29 -9.63 -7.41
C ALA A 56 21.36 -10.45 -8.12
N LEU A 57 20.95 -11.35 -9.04
CA LEU A 57 21.86 -12.13 -9.88
C LEU A 57 22.66 -11.23 -10.84
N GLY A 58 22.02 -10.21 -11.43
CA GLY A 58 22.71 -9.19 -12.25
C GLY A 58 23.77 -8.44 -11.48
N HIS A 59 23.53 -8.15 -10.20
CA HIS A 59 24.51 -7.51 -9.32
C HIS A 59 25.72 -8.41 -9.04
N CYS A 60 25.53 -9.74 -8.88
CA CYS A 60 26.64 -10.71 -8.79
C CYS A 60 27.50 -10.65 -10.05
N ARG A 61 26.88 -10.78 -11.22
CA ARG A 61 27.59 -10.78 -12.51
C ARG A 61 28.37 -9.48 -12.75
N ALA A 62 27.79 -8.34 -12.40
CA ALA A 62 28.43 -7.02 -12.54
C ALA A 62 29.72 -6.90 -11.68
N GLN A 63 29.85 -7.70 -10.62
CA GLN A 63 31.04 -7.77 -9.78
C GLN A 63 31.98 -8.92 -10.16
N GLY A 64 31.67 -9.68 -11.22
CA GLY A 64 32.45 -10.85 -11.61
C GLY A 64 32.32 -12.04 -10.64
N LEU A 65 31.25 -12.10 -9.84
CA LEU A 65 30.99 -13.14 -8.85
C LEU A 65 30.06 -14.20 -9.41
N ASP A 66 30.41 -15.48 -9.19
CA ASP A 66 29.61 -16.64 -9.60
C ASP A 66 28.60 -17.00 -8.51
N PRO A 67 27.28 -16.95 -8.78
CA PRO A 67 26.25 -17.33 -7.83
C PRO A 67 26.02 -18.85 -7.71
N ALA A 68 26.67 -19.70 -8.51
CA ALA A 68 26.49 -21.13 -8.43
C ALA A 68 26.77 -21.67 -7.00
N GLY A 69 25.84 -22.44 -6.44
CA GLY A 69 25.90 -22.95 -5.06
C GLY A 69 25.69 -21.87 -3.98
N ALA A 70 25.12 -20.73 -4.34
CA ALA A 70 24.72 -19.71 -3.38
C ALA A 70 23.28 -19.92 -2.88
N THR A 71 22.96 -19.34 -1.73
CA THR A 71 21.59 -19.23 -1.19
C THR A 71 20.97 -17.89 -1.60
N VAL A 72 19.72 -17.92 -2.07
CA VAL A 72 18.97 -16.72 -2.41
C VAL A 72 17.83 -16.51 -1.40
N TYR A 73 17.85 -15.38 -0.70
CA TYR A 73 16.77 -14.95 0.19
C TYR A 73 15.87 -13.98 -0.57
N VAL A 74 14.62 -14.33 -0.74
CA VAL A 74 13.62 -13.50 -1.45
C VAL A 74 12.36 -13.33 -0.62
N THR A 75 11.78 -12.13 -0.65
CA THR A 75 10.66 -11.76 0.24
C THR A 75 9.28 -12.21 -0.24
N LEU A 76 9.20 -12.82 -1.42
CA LEU A 76 8.00 -13.40 -2.01
C LEU A 76 8.42 -14.51 -2.97
N ALA A 77 7.64 -15.59 -3.08
CA ALA A 77 7.90 -16.70 -3.97
C ALA A 77 8.25 -16.23 -5.40
N PRO A 78 9.28 -16.78 -6.05
CA PRO A 78 9.64 -16.41 -7.41
C PRO A 78 8.54 -16.80 -8.39
N CYS A 79 8.27 -15.92 -9.36
CA CYS A 79 7.22 -16.15 -10.32
C CYS A 79 7.59 -17.27 -11.32
N THR A 80 6.62 -18.14 -11.62
CA THR A 80 6.71 -19.23 -12.60
C THR A 80 6.12 -18.88 -13.97
N ARG A 81 5.33 -17.81 -14.05
CA ARG A 81 4.62 -17.39 -15.26
C ARG A 81 5.30 -16.24 -15.97
N HIS A 82 5.21 -16.27 -17.30
CA HIS A 82 5.56 -15.11 -18.13
C HIS A 82 4.56 -13.96 -17.90
N GLY A 83 5.08 -12.82 -17.46
CA GLY A 83 4.38 -11.56 -17.41
C GLY A 83 5.00 -10.58 -18.42
N LYS A 84 5.26 -9.33 -17.98
CA LYS A 84 6.09 -8.38 -18.74
C LYS A 84 7.58 -8.77 -18.76
N GLN A 85 7.99 -9.65 -17.87
CA GLN A 85 9.33 -10.21 -17.76
C GLN A 85 9.27 -11.73 -17.80
N PRO A 86 10.38 -12.41 -18.18
CA PRO A 86 10.51 -13.86 -18.04
C PRO A 86 10.36 -14.31 -16.58
N PRO A 87 9.99 -15.58 -16.32
CA PRO A 87 9.86 -16.13 -14.97
C PRO A 87 11.15 -16.03 -14.18
N CYS A 88 11.06 -15.61 -12.90
CA CYS A 88 12.22 -15.53 -12.02
C CYS A 88 12.81 -16.92 -11.71
N VAL A 89 11.98 -17.98 -11.65
CA VAL A 89 12.43 -19.36 -11.47
C VAL A 89 13.41 -19.74 -12.57
N ALA A 90 13.14 -19.41 -13.83
CA ALA A 90 14.05 -19.70 -14.94
C ALA A 90 15.42 -19.00 -14.79
N ALA A 91 15.43 -17.77 -14.26
CA ALA A 91 16.68 -17.03 -14.01
C ALA A 91 17.47 -17.63 -12.84
N LEU A 92 16.79 -18.12 -11.80
CA LEU A 92 17.40 -18.80 -10.63
C LEU A 92 17.97 -20.13 -11.05
N VAL A 93 17.22 -20.96 -11.78
CA VAL A 93 17.68 -22.26 -12.32
C VAL A 93 18.92 -22.07 -13.20
N ALA A 94 18.89 -21.11 -14.14
CA ALA A 94 20.04 -20.82 -15.00
C ALA A 94 21.28 -20.31 -14.25
N ALA A 95 21.10 -19.73 -13.05
CA ALA A 95 22.18 -19.18 -12.24
C ALA A 95 22.70 -20.14 -11.17
N LEU A 96 21.84 -21.03 -10.67
CA LEU A 96 22.12 -21.87 -9.49
C LEU A 96 22.15 -23.38 -9.80
N GLY A 97 21.56 -23.86 -10.92
CA GLY A 97 21.45 -25.30 -11.23
C GLY A 97 20.83 -25.59 -12.60
N ASP A 98 20.60 -26.89 -12.90
CA ASP A 98 20.20 -27.47 -14.20
C ASP A 98 18.67 -27.61 -14.34
N PRO A 99 18.03 -27.35 -15.51
CA PRO A 99 16.58 -27.20 -15.61
C PRO A 99 15.81 -28.48 -15.93
N ASN A 100 14.76 -28.79 -15.16
CA ASN A 100 13.53 -29.43 -15.64
C ASN A 100 12.35 -29.43 -14.62
N GLN A 101 11.24 -28.86 -15.03
CA GLN A 101 9.79 -29.05 -14.71
C GLN A 101 9.04 -28.26 -13.61
N ASP A 102 7.71 -28.26 -13.76
CA ASP A 102 6.66 -27.32 -13.38
C ASP A 102 6.35 -27.10 -11.86
N GLU A 103 6.01 -25.85 -11.54
CA GLU A 103 5.77 -25.17 -10.24
C GLU A 103 7.07 -24.79 -9.51
N ALA A 104 7.08 -23.62 -8.81
CA ALA A 104 8.33 -23.02 -8.35
C ALA A 104 9.18 -23.93 -7.48
N ALA A 105 8.58 -24.65 -6.54
CA ALA A 105 9.27 -25.61 -5.67
C ALA A 105 9.75 -26.83 -6.45
N ASP A 106 8.90 -27.38 -7.33
CA ASP A 106 9.23 -28.57 -8.14
C ASP A 106 10.28 -28.26 -9.20
N LEU A 107 10.20 -27.08 -9.84
CA LEU A 107 11.21 -26.59 -10.78
C LEU A 107 12.58 -26.42 -10.13
N LEU A 108 12.61 -25.85 -8.92
CA LEU A 108 13.84 -25.63 -8.17
C LEU A 108 14.39 -26.97 -7.67
N ALA A 109 13.54 -27.85 -7.13
CA ALA A 109 13.92 -29.18 -6.66
C ALA A 109 14.45 -30.05 -7.80
N ALA A 110 13.82 -30.03 -8.99
CA ALA A 110 14.28 -30.75 -10.17
C ALA A 110 15.65 -30.26 -10.66
N ALA A 111 15.99 -29.00 -10.40
CA ALA A 111 17.30 -28.42 -10.67
C ALA A 111 18.32 -28.64 -9.53
N GLY A 112 17.97 -29.44 -8.51
CA GLY A 112 18.82 -29.66 -7.35
C GLY A 112 18.93 -28.47 -6.39
N ILE A 113 18.01 -27.53 -6.48
CA ILE A 113 17.97 -26.33 -5.64
C ILE A 113 17.00 -26.57 -4.48
N ALA A 114 17.50 -26.55 -3.24
CA ALA A 114 16.67 -26.65 -2.05
C ALA A 114 15.78 -25.40 -1.89
N TYR A 115 14.55 -25.62 -1.45
CA TYR A 115 13.55 -24.57 -1.29
C TYR A 115 12.94 -24.63 0.10
N GLU A 116 13.07 -23.56 0.86
CA GLU A 116 12.53 -23.43 2.21
C GLU A 116 11.68 -22.17 2.34
N GLU A 117 10.58 -22.29 3.07
CA GLU A 117 9.63 -21.22 3.32
C GLU A 117 9.55 -20.85 4.82
N GLY A 118 8.97 -19.67 5.13
CA GLY A 118 8.66 -19.27 6.51
C GLY A 118 9.71 -18.39 7.21
N CYS A 119 10.86 -18.12 6.58
CA CYS A 119 11.86 -17.25 7.20
C CYS A 119 11.36 -15.80 7.33
N LEU A 120 11.05 -15.35 8.56
CA LEU A 120 10.46 -14.06 8.89
C LEU A 120 9.10 -13.81 8.19
N GLU A 121 8.31 -14.86 8.04
CA GLU A 121 7.01 -14.85 7.38
C GLU A 121 6.08 -13.72 7.84
N GLU A 122 5.97 -13.49 9.15
CA GLU A 122 5.14 -12.41 9.69
C GLU A 122 5.55 -11.02 9.15
N LEU A 123 6.84 -10.73 9.03
CA LEU A 123 7.32 -9.46 8.52
C LEU A 123 7.06 -9.32 7.02
N ALA A 124 7.22 -10.39 6.26
CA ALA A 124 6.97 -10.40 4.83
C ALA A 124 5.47 -10.29 4.52
N THR A 125 4.61 -11.04 5.21
CA THR A 125 3.15 -10.93 5.12
C THR A 125 2.67 -9.52 5.45
N ARG A 126 3.26 -8.87 6.45
CA ARG A 126 2.97 -7.46 6.75
C ARG A 126 3.38 -6.53 5.61
N LEU A 127 4.53 -6.77 5.00
CA LEU A 127 5.05 -5.96 3.90
C LEU A 127 4.20 -6.13 2.64
N HIS A 128 3.88 -7.37 2.27
CA HIS A 128 3.12 -7.72 1.07
C HIS A 128 1.60 -7.71 1.26
N GLY A 129 1.10 -7.37 2.45
CA GLY A 129 -0.31 -7.55 2.84
C GLY A 129 -1.34 -6.90 1.91
N GLY A 130 -1.02 -5.79 1.25
CA GLY A 130 -1.91 -5.21 0.25
C GLY A 130 -2.02 -6.06 -1.02
N PHE A 131 -0.89 -6.58 -1.51
CA PHE A 131 -0.88 -7.50 -2.64
C PHE A 131 -1.63 -8.80 -2.30
N LEU A 132 -1.34 -9.38 -1.14
CA LEU A 132 -2.01 -10.58 -0.64
C LEU A 132 -3.53 -10.37 -0.47
N SER A 133 -3.94 -9.23 0.09
CA SER A 133 -5.35 -8.85 0.20
C SER A 133 -6.03 -8.79 -1.18
N ARG A 134 -5.40 -8.14 -2.16
CA ARG A 134 -5.95 -8.04 -3.51
C ARG A 134 -6.09 -9.40 -4.18
N VAL A 135 -5.10 -10.28 -4.02
CA VAL A 135 -5.13 -11.63 -4.62
C VAL A 135 -6.15 -12.53 -3.92
N ALA A 136 -6.18 -12.52 -2.58
CA ALA A 136 -7.03 -13.45 -1.81
C ALA A 136 -8.48 -12.99 -1.69
N VAL A 137 -8.73 -11.68 -1.52
CA VAL A 137 -10.09 -11.15 -1.25
C VAL A 137 -10.56 -10.10 -2.27
N GLY A 138 -9.79 -9.86 -3.34
CA GLY A 138 -10.17 -8.99 -4.46
C GLY A 138 -10.17 -7.50 -4.17
N ARG A 139 -9.65 -7.05 -3.01
CA ARG A 139 -9.60 -5.63 -2.64
C ARG A 139 -8.22 -5.18 -2.17
N PRO A 140 -7.85 -3.91 -2.34
CA PRO A 140 -6.63 -3.38 -1.74
C PRO A 140 -6.72 -3.37 -0.21
N ARG A 141 -5.57 -3.27 0.44
CA ARG A 141 -5.50 -2.93 1.85
C ARG A 141 -5.69 -1.43 2.04
N PHE A 142 -6.57 -1.04 2.95
CA PHE A 142 -6.88 0.35 3.24
C PHE A 142 -6.28 0.81 4.56
N THR A 143 -5.57 1.94 4.50
CA THR A 143 -5.14 2.69 5.69
C THR A 143 -5.97 3.94 5.82
N GLY A 144 -6.77 4.07 6.89
CA GLY A 144 -7.46 5.30 7.21
C GLY A 144 -6.49 6.29 7.87
N LYS A 145 -6.44 7.53 7.38
CA LYS A 145 -5.64 8.59 8.01
C LYS A 145 -6.50 9.80 8.28
N TRP A 146 -6.50 10.25 9.52
CA TRP A 146 -7.10 11.54 9.87
C TRP A 146 -6.34 12.25 10.98
N ALA A 147 -6.56 13.56 11.03
CA ALA A 147 -6.18 14.40 12.16
C ALA A 147 -7.42 14.68 12.99
N MET A 148 -7.30 14.69 14.31
CA MET A 148 -8.39 14.98 15.23
C MET A 148 -7.88 15.75 16.46
N THR A 149 -8.78 16.43 17.13
CA THR A 149 -8.55 17.03 18.44
C THR A 149 -8.49 15.99 19.56
N LEU A 150 -8.13 16.38 20.78
CA LEU A 150 -8.12 15.48 21.94
C LEU A 150 -9.50 14.88 22.23
N ASP A 151 -10.57 15.60 21.93
CA ASP A 151 -11.96 15.17 22.06
C ASP A 151 -12.53 14.52 20.79
N GLY A 152 -11.67 14.14 19.81
CA GLY A 152 -12.04 13.31 18.67
C GLY A 152 -12.69 14.04 17.49
N SER A 153 -12.64 15.36 17.43
CA SER A 153 -13.24 16.14 16.35
C SER A 153 -12.28 16.32 15.17
N LEU A 154 -12.78 16.16 13.92
CA LEU A 154 -12.06 16.42 12.68
C LEU A 154 -12.10 17.90 12.27
N ALA A 155 -13.11 18.62 12.70
CA ALA A 155 -13.38 20.01 12.37
C ALA A 155 -14.35 20.62 13.39
N THR A 156 -14.48 21.94 13.36
CA THR A 156 -15.58 22.63 14.07
C THR A 156 -16.94 22.31 13.43
N GLY A 157 -18.03 22.75 14.03
CA GLY A 157 -19.37 22.65 13.45
C GLY A 157 -19.51 23.40 12.11
N GLU A 158 -18.68 24.40 11.87
CA GLU A 158 -18.62 25.18 10.62
C GLU A 158 -17.60 24.64 9.62
N LEU A 159 -17.11 23.41 9.84
CA LEU A 159 -16.15 22.67 9.00
C LEU A 159 -14.74 23.31 8.94
N ASP A 160 -14.38 24.20 9.86
CA ASP A 160 -12.98 24.61 9.99
C ASP A 160 -12.15 23.47 10.61
N SER A 161 -11.18 23.00 9.87
CA SER A 161 -10.23 21.93 10.27
C SER A 161 -8.78 22.41 10.26
N ALA A 162 -8.56 23.70 10.00
CA ALA A 162 -7.22 24.25 9.86
C ALA A 162 -6.43 24.11 11.17
N TRP A 163 -5.21 23.55 11.04
CA TRP A 163 -4.21 23.51 12.11
C TRP A 163 -4.51 22.61 13.33
N ILE A 164 -5.40 21.62 13.18
CA ILE A 164 -5.53 20.56 14.21
C ILE A 164 -4.17 19.86 14.44
N SER A 165 -3.41 19.64 13.38
CA SER A 165 -2.08 19.03 13.45
C SER A 165 -0.97 20.07 13.34
N SER A 166 0.12 19.88 14.10
CA SER A 166 1.34 20.67 14.00
C SER A 166 2.03 20.54 12.62
N LEU A 167 2.86 21.51 12.25
CA LEU A 167 3.63 21.49 11.00
C LEU A 167 4.52 20.23 10.84
N PRO A 168 5.25 19.75 11.88
CA PRO A 168 5.98 18.49 11.81
C PRO A 168 5.07 17.27 11.51
N ALA A 169 3.85 17.24 12.06
CA ALA A 169 2.88 16.18 11.83
C ALA A 169 2.36 16.21 10.38
N LEU A 170 2.02 17.39 9.85
CA LEU A 170 1.64 17.59 8.45
C LEU A 170 2.76 17.14 7.50
N ALA A 171 4.01 17.52 7.75
CA ALA A 171 5.15 17.10 6.95
C ALA A 171 5.36 15.58 7.00
N SER A 172 5.18 14.95 8.18
CA SER A 172 5.24 13.50 8.34
C SER A 172 4.14 12.80 7.54
N SER A 173 2.90 13.25 7.65
CA SER A 173 1.75 12.71 6.92
C SER A 173 1.95 12.82 5.40
N ARG A 174 2.36 13.99 4.89
CA ARG A 174 2.62 14.20 3.46
C ARG A 174 3.73 13.29 2.93
N ARG A 175 4.81 13.06 3.70
CA ARG A 175 5.87 12.10 3.33
C ARG A 175 5.36 10.67 3.29
N ARG A 176 4.39 10.31 4.13
CA ARG A 176 3.82 8.96 4.16
C ARG A 176 3.06 8.60 2.89
N ARG A 177 2.47 9.55 2.19
CA ARG A 177 1.73 9.31 0.93
C ARG A 177 2.55 8.50 -0.09
N ARG A 178 3.86 8.69 -0.13
CA ARG A 178 4.77 8.05 -1.11
C ARG A 178 4.81 6.52 -1.09
N VAL A 179 4.40 5.88 0.02
CA VAL A 179 4.45 4.41 0.16
C VAL A 179 3.15 3.73 -0.24
N PHE A 180 2.13 4.50 -0.62
CA PHE A 180 0.85 4.01 -1.10
C PHE A 180 0.76 4.08 -2.63
N ASP A 181 -0.05 3.22 -3.20
CA ASP A 181 -0.33 3.22 -4.65
C ASP A 181 -1.28 4.36 -5.02
N GLY A 182 -2.22 4.68 -4.14
CA GLY A 182 -3.16 5.78 -4.31
C GLY A 182 -3.62 6.40 -2.99
N ILE A 183 -4.12 7.64 -3.11
CA ILE A 183 -4.74 8.41 -2.03
C ILE A 183 -6.22 8.58 -2.37
N VAL A 184 -7.09 8.06 -1.54
CA VAL A 184 -8.55 8.15 -1.69
C VAL A 184 -9.07 9.34 -0.90
N SER A 185 -9.86 10.20 -1.55
CA SER A 185 -10.58 11.31 -0.93
C SER A 185 -12.01 11.37 -1.46
N GLY A 186 -12.88 12.10 -0.80
CA GLY A 186 -14.24 12.33 -1.26
C GLY A 186 -14.42 13.65 -2.01
N SER A 187 -15.47 13.73 -2.81
CA SER A 187 -15.84 14.96 -3.52
C SER A 187 -16.04 16.14 -2.57
N GLY A 188 -16.61 15.91 -1.37
CA GLY A 188 -16.77 16.98 -0.36
C GLY A 188 -15.43 17.59 0.04
N THR A 189 -14.44 16.77 0.42
CA THR A 189 -13.08 17.23 0.74
C THR A 189 -12.40 17.87 -0.47
N ALA A 190 -12.54 17.26 -1.67
CA ALA A 190 -12.00 17.84 -2.90
C ALA A 190 -12.60 19.23 -3.22
N PHE A 191 -13.87 19.45 -2.86
CA PHE A 191 -14.56 20.70 -3.12
C PHE A 191 -14.27 21.79 -2.08
N HIS A 192 -14.23 21.44 -0.78
CA HIS A 192 -14.07 22.41 0.31
C HIS A 192 -12.61 22.75 0.57
N ASP A 193 -11.75 21.75 0.64
CA ASP A 193 -10.35 21.92 1.04
C ASP A 193 -9.40 22.13 -0.14
N ASP A 194 -9.88 21.85 -1.36
CA ASP A 194 -9.10 21.88 -2.62
C ASP A 194 -7.68 21.31 -2.47
N PRO A 195 -7.53 20.08 -1.98
CA PRO A 195 -6.23 19.52 -1.65
C PRO A 195 -5.48 19.07 -2.90
N SER A 196 -4.18 19.30 -2.94
CA SER A 196 -3.34 18.73 -4.02
C SER A 196 -3.15 17.22 -3.92
N LEU A 197 -3.25 16.64 -2.73
CA LEU A 197 -2.97 15.24 -2.38
C LEU A 197 -1.59 14.72 -2.85
N LEU A 198 -0.68 15.61 -3.22
CA LEU A 198 0.68 15.28 -3.62
C LEU A 198 1.52 14.85 -2.42
N SER A 199 2.55 14.03 -2.64
CA SER A 199 3.57 13.75 -1.63
C SER A 199 4.50 14.96 -1.44
N ALA A 200 5.23 15.01 -0.31
CA ALA A 200 6.01 16.20 0.06
C ALA A 200 7.32 16.38 -0.71
N GLN A 201 7.78 15.39 -1.48
CA GLN A 201 9.10 15.43 -2.11
C GLN A 201 8.99 15.53 -3.63
N VAL A 202 9.76 16.45 -4.20
CA VAL A 202 9.88 16.62 -5.67
C VAL A 202 10.72 15.47 -6.23
N GLY A 203 10.29 14.87 -7.34
CA GLY A 203 11.00 13.79 -8.02
C GLY A 203 10.70 12.37 -7.50
N GLU A 204 9.93 12.21 -6.44
CA GLU A 204 9.40 10.91 -6.03
C GLU A 204 8.12 10.57 -6.80
N ARG A 205 7.87 9.26 -6.98
CA ARG A 205 6.59 8.80 -7.52
C ARG A 205 5.48 9.27 -6.59
N THR A 206 4.53 10.01 -7.14
CA THR A 206 3.34 10.44 -6.43
C THR A 206 2.25 9.38 -6.65
N PRO A 207 1.54 8.96 -5.59
CA PRO A 207 0.42 8.02 -5.71
C PRO A 207 -0.68 8.58 -6.60
N VAL A 208 -1.50 7.69 -7.16
CA VAL A 208 -2.73 8.08 -7.88
C VAL A 208 -3.67 8.78 -6.92
N ARG A 209 -4.19 9.94 -7.31
CA ARG A 209 -5.15 10.71 -6.50
C ARG A 209 -6.55 10.29 -6.88
N ILE A 210 -7.23 9.57 -5.99
CA ILE A 210 -8.52 8.95 -6.23
C ILE A 210 -9.61 9.77 -5.56
N VAL A 211 -10.58 10.25 -6.33
CA VAL A 211 -11.73 11.01 -5.81
C VAL A 211 -13.00 10.18 -5.97
N LEU A 212 -13.67 9.91 -4.86
CA LEU A 212 -15.00 9.30 -4.86
C LEU A 212 -16.05 10.42 -5.09
N SER A 213 -16.63 10.44 -6.27
CA SER A 213 -17.63 11.44 -6.69
C SER A 213 -18.75 10.79 -7.48
N SER A 214 -19.89 10.52 -6.85
CA SER A 214 -21.02 9.84 -7.50
C SER A 214 -21.45 10.49 -8.81
N ARG A 215 -21.30 11.80 -8.94
CA ARG A 215 -21.66 12.61 -10.10
C ARG A 215 -20.48 12.98 -11.01
N ALA A 216 -19.27 12.44 -10.73
CA ALA A 216 -18.05 12.79 -11.47
C ALA A 216 -17.78 14.31 -11.48
N GLU A 217 -17.93 14.98 -10.34
CA GLU A 217 -17.74 16.42 -10.23
C GLU A 217 -16.37 16.74 -9.61
N LEU A 218 -15.59 17.58 -10.29
CA LEU A 218 -14.44 18.30 -9.77
C LEU A 218 -14.53 19.75 -10.24
N LYS A 219 -14.03 20.69 -9.42
CA LYS A 219 -13.95 22.09 -9.84
C LYS A 219 -12.93 22.28 -10.94
N ASP A 220 -13.28 23.00 -11.99
CA ASP A 220 -12.32 23.51 -12.96
C ASP A 220 -11.27 24.37 -12.23
N GLY A 221 -9.98 24.14 -12.55
CA GLY A 221 -8.90 24.86 -11.89
C GLY A 221 -8.55 24.39 -10.47
N SER A 222 -9.25 23.37 -9.93
CA SER A 222 -8.87 22.78 -8.63
C SER A 222 -7.43 22.29 -8.64
N MET A 223 -6.80 22.22 -7.45
CA MET A 223 -5.43 21.72 -7.29
C MET A 223 -5.25 20.33 -7.87
N LEU A 224 -6.27 19.47 -7.84
CA LEU A 224 -6.25 18.14 -8.46
C LEU A 224 -6.11 18.26 -9.98
N VAL A 225 -6.91 19.09 -10.63
CA VAL A 225 -6.85 19.33 -12.08
C VAL A 225 -5.56 20.06 -12.47
N ALA A 226 -5.23 21.14 -11.77
CA ALA A 226 -4.07 21.99 -12.05
C ALA A 226 -2.72 21.21 -11.94
N THR A 227 -2.66 20.24 -11.05
CA THR A 227 -1.43 19.47 -10.81
C THR A 227 -1.46 18.06 -11.42
N ARG A 228 -2.39 17.76 -12.33
CA ARG A 228 -2.53 16.42 -12.94
C ARG A 228 -1.28 15.93 -13.66
N ALA A 229 -0.49 16.84 -14.22
CA ALA A 229 0.79 16.49 -14.84
C ALA A 229 1.85 15.99 -13.85
N LYS A 230 1.70 16.29 -12.54
CA LYS A 230 2.62 15.84 -11.49
C LYS A 230 2.26 14.46 -10.95
N ALA A 231 0.97 14.11 -10.97
CA ALA A 231 0.45 12.81 -10.55
C ALA A 231 -0.90 12.53 -11.20
N PRO A 232 -1.22 11.27 -11.54
CA PRO A 232 -2.52 10.88 -12.09
C PRO A 232 -3.67 11.21 -11.15
N VAL A 233 -4.85 11.51 -11.73
CA VAL A 233 -6.12 11.63 -11.02
C VAL A 233 -7.06 10.57 -11.57
N LEU A 234 -7.72 9.83 -10.68
CA LEU A 234 -8.76 8.87 -10.99
C LEU A 234 -10.05 9.30 -10.29
N VAL A 235 -11.14 9.41 -11.01
CA VAL A 235 -12.46 9.67 -10.42
C VAL A 235 -13.29 8.39 -10.45
N VAL A 236 -13.69 7.92 -9.27
CA VAL A 236 -14.64 6.80 -9.13
C VAL A 236 -16.03 7.39 -9.08
N HIS A 237 -16.89 6.98 -10.03
CA HIS A 237 -18.20 7.58 -10.21
C HIS A 237 -19.32 6.54 -10.36
N GLY A 238 -20.56 6.96 -10.12
CA GLY A 238 -21.73 6.13 -10.31
C GLY A 238 -22.14 6.01 -11.79
N ALA A 239 -22.92 4.98 -12.11
CA ALA A 239 -23.46 4.77 -13.45
C ALA A 239 -24.36 5.93 -13.94
N GLN A 240 -24.92 6.72 -13.01
CA GLN A 240 -25.81 7.85 -13.30
C GLN A 240 -25.06 9.21 -13.34
N ALA A 241 -23.72 9.20 -13.40
CA ALA A 241 -22.96 10.45 -13.51
C ALA A 241 -23.31 11.20 -14.80
N PRO A 242 -23.54 12.54 -14.75
CA PRO A 242 -23.89 13.35 -15.93
C PRO A 242 -22.83 13.23 -17.04
N ALA A 243 -23.29 13.08 -18.26
CA ALA A 243 -22.41 12.95 -19.44
C ALA A 243 -21.47 14.14 -19.62
N ASP A 244 -21.96 15.36 -19.33
CA ASP A 244 -21.16 16.58 -19.42
C ASP A 244 -20.00 16.59 -18.40
N ASN A 245 -20.25 16.11 -17.17
CA ASN A 245 -19.20 16.00 -16.15
C ASN A 245 -18.12 15.00 -16.57
N LEU A 246 -18.55 13.84 -17.11
CA LEU A 246 -17.63 12.82 -17.63
C LEU A 246 -16.80 13.37 -18.81
N ALA A 247 -17.43 14.12 -19.72
CA ALA A 247 -16.75 14.75 -20.86
C ALA A 247 -15.73 15.80 -20.37
N ALA A 248 -16.09 16.64 -19.40
CA ALA A 248 -15.22 17.63 -18.82
C ALA A 248 -13.98 16.98 -18.17
N LEU A 249 -14.15 15.91 -17.39
CA LEU A 249 -13.01 15.21 -16.78
C LEU A 249 -12.10 14.56 -17.81
N ARG A 250 -12.67 13.96 -18.87
CA ARG A 250 -11.88 13.38 -19.98
C ARG A 250 -11.08 14.45 -20.73
N SER A 251 -11.64 15.67 -20.92
CA SER A 251 -10.93 16.78 -21.57
C SER A 251 -9.68 17.20 -20.78
N HIS A 252 -9.67 16.97 -19.48
CA HIS A 252 -8.53 17.18 -18.60
C HIS A 252 -7.60 15.96 -18.49
N ALA A 253 -7.79 14.90 -19.29
CA ALA A 253 -7.07 13.64 -19.21
C ALA A 253 -7.13 13.00 -17.80
N ILE A 254 -8.28 13.13 -17.12
CA ILE A 254 -8.56 12.47 -15.84
C ILE A 254 -9.17 11.12 -16.13
N GLU A 255 -8.65 10.09 -15.49
CA GLU A 255 -9.16 8.73 -15.61
C GLU A 255 -10.48 8.55 -14.85
N LEU A 256 -11.35 7.71 -15.40
CA LEU A 256 -12.69 7.46 -14.87
C LEU A 256 -12.88 5.98 -14.59
N LEU A 257 -13.39 5.66 -13.41
CA LEU A 257 -13.75 4.29 -13.00
C LEU A 257 -15.22 4.27 -12.58
N ALA A 258 -16.05 3.62 -13.40
CA ALA A 258 -17.47 3.48 -13.09
C ALA A 258 -17.71 2.35 -12.09
N VAL A 259 -18.59 2.58 -11.12
CA VAL A 259 -19.11 1.57 -10.19
C VAL A 259 -20.65 1.64 -10.18
N ALA A 260 -21.31 0.53 -9.86
CA ALA A 260 -22.77 0.51 -9.85
C ALA A 260 -23.33 1.44 -8.75
N ASP A 261 -22.82 1.33 -7.53
CA ASP A 261 -23.13 2.23 -6.42
C ASP A 261 -21.85 2.78 -5.77
N PRO A 262 -21.50 4.05 -6.01
CA PRO A 262 -20.33 4.69 -5.41
C PRO A 262 -20.50 5.02 -3.91
N HIS A 263 -21.69 4.86 -3.36
CA HIS A 263 -21.95 4.98 -1.93
C HIS A 263 -21.76 3.67 -1.17
N ASP A 264 -21.68 2.53 -1.88
CA ASP A 264 -21.30 1.25 -1.31
C ASP A 264 -19.77 1.11 -1.28
N PRO A 265 -19.12 1.22 -0.11
CA PRO A 265 -17.68 1.18 -0.02
C PRO A 265 -17.09 -0.21 -0.37
N LEU A 266 -17.89 -1.28 -0.32
CA LEU A 266 -17.45 -2.62 -0.74
C LEU A 266 -17.31 -2.71 -2.26
N GLN A 267 -18.28 -2.18 -3.03
CA GLN A 267 -18.18 -2.12 -4.47
C GLN A 267 -17.00 -1.24 -4.93
N VAL A 268 -16.81 -0.10 -4.27
CA VAL A 268 -15.65 0.77 -4.51
C VAL A 268 -14.34 0.02 -4.23
N ALA A 269 -14.25 -0.72 -3.12
CA ALA A 269 -13.06 -1.48 -2.75
C ALA A 269 -12.74 -2.58 -3.78
N GLN A 270 -13.75 -3.31 -4.25
CA GLN A 270 -13.59 -4.34 -5.28
C GLN A 270 -13.15 -3.74 -6.62
N ALA A 271 -13.75 -2.63 -7.05
CA ALA A 271 -13.39 -1.95 -8.29
C ALA A 271 -11.93 -1.44 -8.25
N LEU A 272 -11.50 -0.89 -7.11
CA LEU A 272 -10.10 -0.45 -6.91
C LEU A 272 -9.12 -1.64 -6.88
N GLY A 273 -9.55 -2.80 -6.35
CA GLY A 273 -8.77 -4.04 -6.40
C GLY A 273 -8.62 -4.57 -7.84
N GLN A 274 -9.69 -4.57 -8.62
CA GLN A 274 -9.68 -4.95 -10.04
C GLN A 274 -8.83 -3.98 -10.89
N TYR A 275 -8.83 -2.69 -10.55
CA TYR A 275 -7.95 -1.70 -11.16
C TYR A 275 -6.46 -2.00 -10.91
N GLY A 276 -6.13 -2.75 -9.85
CA GLY A 276 -4.80 -3.25 -9.55
C GLY A 276 -4.14 -2.63 -8.34
N PHE A 277 -4.81 -1.77 -7.57
CA PHE A 277 -4.23 -1.19 -6.35
C PHE A 277 -4.03 -2.24 -5.26
N ASN A 278 -2.90 -2.15 -4.55
CA ASN A 278 -2.57 -3.00 -3.41
C ASN A 278 -2.72 -2.23 -2.08
N GLU A 279 -2.17 -1.02 -2.00
CA GLU A 279 -2.11 -0.21 -0.79
C GLU A 279 -2.74 1.15 -1.02
N LEU A 280 -3.83 1.47 -0.35
CA LEU A 280 -4.50 2.75 -0.47
C LEU A 280 -4.56 3.48 0.88
N LEU A 281 -4.23 4.78 0.84
CA LEU A 281 -4.42 5.70 1.96
C LEU A 281 -5.73 6.45 1.77
N VAL A 282 -6.61 6.44 2.77
CA VAL A 282 -7.86 7.20 2.75
C VAL A 282 -7.67 8.46 3.57
N GLU A 283 -7.66 9.61 2.88
CA GLU A 283 -7.63 10.95 3.46
C GLU A 283 -8.92 11.68 3.08
N GLY A 284 -10.02 11.26 3.67
CA GLY A 284 -11.36 11.82 3.42
C GLY A 284 -11.93 12.59 4.61
N GLY A 285 -13.13 13.11 4.43
CA GLY A 285 -13.92 13.65 5.53
C GLY A 285 -14.69 12.56 6.29
N ALA A 286 -15.46 12.98 7.31
CA ALA A 286 -16.23 12.10 8.20
C ALA A 286 -17.15 11.11 7.45
N HIS A 287 -17.73 11.51 6.31
CA HIS A 287 -18.58 10.63 5.51
C HIS A 287 -17.84 9.40 5.00
N ILE A 288 -16.66 9.57 4.40
CA ILE A 288 -15.87 8.45 3.86
C ILE A 288 -15.32 7.61 5.00
N HIS A 289 -14.73 8.24 6.02
CA HIS A 289 -14.23 7.49 7.16
C HIS A 289 -15.34 6.70 7.84
N GLY A 290 -16.51 7.29 8.03
CA GLY A 290 -17.67 6.61 8.60
C GLY A 290 -18.13 5.42 7.77
N ALA A 291 -18.23 5.57 6.44
CA ALA A 291 -18.61 4.48 5.54
C ALA A 291 -17.61 3.32 5.59
N PHE A 292 -16.31 3.62 5.51
CA PHE A 292 -15.26 2.59 5.58
C PHE A 292 -15.17 1.91 6.94
N LEU A 293 -15.36 2.64 8.04
CA LEU A 293 -15.42 2.06 9.39
C LEU A 293 -16.62 1.11 9.53
N ARG A 294 -17.84 1.55 9.14
CA ARG A 294 -19.05 0.71 9.19
C ARG A 294 -18.90 -0.57 8.36
N ALA A 295 -18.33 -0.45 7.16
CA ALA A 295 -18.08 -1.61 6.29
C ALA A 295 -16.89 -2.48 6.73
N GLY A 296 -16.15 -2.09 7.77
CA GLY A 296 -15.01 -2.85 8.25
C GLY A 296 -13.83 -2.90 7.28
N LEU A 297 -13.68 -1.92 6.40
CA LEU A 297 -12.69 -1.94 5.32
C LEU A 297 -11.29 -1.49 5.73
N TYR A 298 -11.13 -0.76 6.83
CA TYR A 298 -9.80 -0.38 7.27
C TYR A 298 -9.02 -1.57 7.83
N ASP A 299 -7.84 -1.79 7.30
CA ASP A 299 -6.85 -2.76 7.78
C ASP A 299 -5.87 -2.09 8.74
N ARG A 300 -5.63 -0.78 8.54
CA ARG A 300 -4.73 0.07 9.34
C ARG A 300 -5.32 1.46 9.55
N LEU A 301 -4.82 2.12 10.62
CA LEU A 301 -5.11 3.53 10.89
C LEU A 301 -3.81 4.30 11.14
N GLU A 302 -3.74 5.52 10.63
CA GLU A 302 -2.71 6.52 10.96
C GLU A 302 -3.40 7.74 11.56
N LEU A 303 -3.35 7.88 12.89
CA LEU A 303 -4.04 8.91 13.64
C LEU A 303 -3.07 10.01 14.04
N TYR A 304 -3.50 11.26 13.92
CA TYR A 304 -2.76 12.44 14.34
C TYR A 304 -3.65 13.25 15.30
N THR A 305 -3.36 13.15 16.61
CA THR A 305 -4.14 13.85 17.63
C THR A 305 -3.44 15.13 18.04
N GLY A 306 -4.00 16.27 17.66
CA GLY A 306 -3.53 17.60 18.05
C GLY A 306 -3.98 17.98 19.46
N PHE A 307 -3.23 18.86 20.12
CA PHE A 307 -3.46 19.26 21.50
C PHE A 307 -4.50 20.38 21.62
N ALA A 308 -5.65 20.17 21.02
CA ALA A 308 -6.80 21.06 21.08
C ALA A 308 -8.07 20.30 21.47
N THR A 309 -9.05 21.00 22.02
CA THR A 309 -10.42 20.52 22.27
C THR A 309 -11.42 21.48 21.67
N LEU A 310 -12.48 20.99 21.09
CA LEU A 310 -13.54 21.80 20.45
C LEU A 310 -14.86 21.74 21.21
N GLY A 311 -15.11 20.66 21.97
CA GLY A 311 -16.32 20.53 22.79
C GLY A 311 -17.62 20.38 21.99
N GLY A 312 -17.57 19.84 20.75
CA GLY A 312 -18.79 19.66 19.94
C GLY A 312 -18.58 19.79 18.42
N GLY A 313 -17.35 19.48 17.95
CA GLY A 313 -17.03 19.47 16.52
C GLY A 313 -17.55 18.25 15.76
N LEU A 314 -17.20 18.16 14.48
CA LEU A 314 -17.54 17.05 13.59
C LEU A 314 -16.72 15.79 13.97
N PRO A 315 -17.34 14.70 14.44
CA PRO A 315 -16.60 13.47 14.77
C PRO A 315 -16.12 12.75 13.50
N VAL A 316 -15.07 11.91 13.63
CA VAL A 316 -14.55 11.10 12.52
C VAL A 316 -15.61 10.14 11.97
N CYS A 317 -16.46 9.64 12.83
CA CYS A 317 -17.55 8.73 12.48
C CYS A 317 -18.70 8.86 13.48
N SER A 318 -19.91 8.78 12.97
CA SER A 318 -21.12 8.63 13.78
C SER A 318 -21.88 7.36 13.34
N GLY A 319 -22.62 6.75 14.26
CA GLY A 319 -23.53 5.66 13.93
C GLY A 319 -22.82 4.37 13.50
N LEU A 320 -21.83 3.91 14.26
CA LEU A 320 -21.26 2.55 14.08
C LEU A 320 -22.24 1.43 14.52
N GLY A 321 -23.32 1.80 15.21
CA GLY A 321 -24.35 0.84 15.65
C GLY A 321 -23.90 -0.07 16.79
N VAL A 322 -22.84 0.28 17.54
CA VAL A 322 -22.38 -0.50 18.69
C VAL A 322 -23.11 -0.09 19.96
N ALA A 323 -23.65 -1.03 20.69
CA ALA A 323 -24.35 -0.79 21.95
C ALA A 323 -23.43 -0.88 23.17
N THR A 324 -22.34 -1.65 23.06
CA THR A 324 -21.38 -1.85 24.15
C THR A 324 -19.93 -1.63 23.68
N ILE A 325 -19.04 -1.34 24.62
CA ILE A 325 -17.60 -1.21 24.32
C ILE A 325 -17.01 -2.52 23.77
N ALA A 326 -17.56 -3.67 24.15
CA ALA A 326 -17.10 -4.97 23.67
C ALA A 326 -17.37 -5.17 22.17
N GLU A 327 -18.44 -4.59 21.63
CA GLU A 327 -18.80 -4.63 20.21
C GLU A 327 -17.96 -3.65 19.36
N GLY A 328 -17.25 -2.72 20.00
CA GLY A 328 -16.42 -1.74 19.33
C GLY A 328 -15.26 -2.39 18.54
N GLN A 329 -14.92 -1.81 17.40
CA GLN A 329 -13.77 -2.25 16.61
C GLN A 329 -12.48 -2.07 17.42
N ARG A 330 -11.70 -3.15 17.55
CA ARG A 330 -10.42 -3.14 18.27
C ARG A 330 -9.25 -2.93 17.32
N TRP A 331 -8.20 -2.30 17.86
CA TRP A 331 -6.99 -1.98 17.13
C TRP A 331 -5.77 -2.26 18.00
N GLU A 332 -4.68 -2.71 17.38
CA GLU A 332 -3.37 -2.93 18.01
C GLU A 332 -2.38 -1.89 17.53
N ALA A 333 -1.52 -1.42 18.43
CA ALA A 333 -0.46 -0.47 18.05
C ALA A 333 0.61 -1.15 17.17
N GLU A 334 0.97 -0.51 16.07
CA GLU A 334 2.12 -0.89 15.22
C GLU A 334 3.43 -0.19 15.67
N GLY A 335 3.68 -0.15 16.96
CA GLY A 335 4.83 0.49 17.58
C GLY A 335 4.45 1.64 18.53
N PRO A 336 5.43 2.30 19.15
CA PRO A 336 5.18 3.35 20.12
C PRO A 336 4.56 4.60 19.48
N PRO A 337 3.71 5.35 20.22
CA PRO A 337 3.27 6.68 19.83
C PRO A 337 4.45 7.59 19.54
N ARG A 338 4.30 8.50 18.60
CA ARG A 338 5.33 9.48 18.25
C ARG A 338 4.83 10.88 18.48
N LEU A 339 5.61 11.66 19.24
CA LEU A 339 5.36 13.09 19.40
C LEU A 339 5.97 13.85 18.20
N LEU A 340 5.15 14.64 17.52
CA LEU A 340 5.51 15.44 16.36
C LEU A 340 5.08 16.89 16.59
N GLY A 341 5.90 17.66 17.31
CA GLY A 341 5.47 18.95 17.86
C GLY A 341 4.31 18.75 18.84
N GLU A 342 3.25 19.53 18.70
CA GLU A 342 2.03 19.45 19.52
C GLU A 342 1.02 18.44 18.93
N THR A 343 1.49 17.30 18.43
CA THR A 343 0.64 16.25 17.84
C THR A 343 1.19 14.88 18.20
N VAL A 344 0.33 14.00 18.71
CA VAL A 344 0.63 12.58 18.87
C VAL A 344 0.22 11.84 17.60
N ALA A 345 1.17 11.12 17.02
CA ALA A 345 0.92 10.23 15.88
C ALA A 345 0.90 8.77 16.32
N LEU A 346 -0.18 8.06 16.00
CA LEU A 346 -0.40 6.65 16.27
C LEU A 346 -0.51 5.88 14.95
N ARG A 347 0.05 4.67 14.91
CA ARG A 347 -0.23 3.69 13.86
C ARG A 347 -0.84 2.46 14.48
N LEU A 348 -1.96 2.06 13.93
CA LEU A 348 -2.76 0.97 14.44
C LEU A 348 -3.07 -0.02 13.30
N ARG A 349 -3.25 -1.28 13.66
CA ARG A 349 -3.69 -2.34 12.77
C ARG A 349 -4.89 -3.09 13.37
N ARG A 350 -5.63 -3.79 12.53
CA ARG A 350 -6.62 -4.75 13.05
C ARG A 350 -5.91 -5.87 13.79
N PRO A 351 -6.47 -6.33 14.92
CA PRO A 351 -6.03 -7.58 15.56
C PRO A 351 -6.21 -8.75 14.57
N ARG A 352 -5.26 -9.67 14.56
CA ARG A 352 -5.45 -10.93 13.84
C ARG A 352 -6.50 -11.79 14.55
N PRO A 353 -7.35 -12.53 13.81
CA PRO A 353 -8.19 -13.53 14.42
C PRO A 353 -7.31 -14.53 15.18
N VAL A 354 -7.67 -14.83 16.44
CA VAL A 354 -7.00 -15.86 17.22
C VAL A 354 -7.18 -17.19 16.50
N GLY A 355 -6.09 -17.82 16.03
CA GLY A 355 -6.13 -19.11 15.32
C GLY A 355 -6.09 -19.03 13.80
N ALA A 356 -5.98 -17.86 13.18
CA ALA A 356 -5.60 -17.78 11.77
C ALA A 356 -4.13 -18.18 11.64
N ALA A 357 -3.87 -19.42 11.25
CA ALA A 357 -2.55 -19.82 10.77
C ALA A 357 -2.15 -18.91 9.62
N ASP A 358 -0.93 -18.39 9.66
CA ASP A 358 -0.35 -17.58 8.60
C ASP A 358 -0.30 -18.45 7.33
N GLN A 359 -1.27 -18.29 6.43
CA GLN A 359 -1.30 -19.00 5.16
C GLN A 359 -0.75 -18.07 4.09
N GLU A 360 0.55 -17.96 4.01
CA GLU A 360 1.37 -17.93 2.79
C GLU A 360 2.84 -17.76 3.17
N PRO A 361 3.69 -18.64 2.69
CA PRO A 361 5.07 -18.74 3.14
C PRO A 361 6.00 -17.73 2.45
N VAL A 362 6.98 -17.27 3.18
CA VAL A 362 8.13 -16.51 2.67
C VAL A 362 9.27 -17.49 2.39
N VAL A 363 9.85 -17.36 1.23
CA VAL A 363 10.72 -18.34 0.60
C VAL A 363 12.19 -18.04 0.85
N VAL A 364 12.93 -19.05 1.24
CA VAL A 364 14.40 -19.13 1.16
C VAL A 364 14.74 -20.16 0.09
N ILE A 365 15.61 -19.82 -0.85
CA ILE A 365 16.05 -20.68 -1.94
C ILE A 365 17.55 -20.92 -1.75
N GLY A 366 17.93 -22.14 -1.54
CA GLY A 366 19.32 -22.56 -1.36
C GLY A 366 19.76 -23.64 -2.34
#